data_cf381333afd1a43317ef420de33a99cf
#
_entry.id   cf381333afd1a43317ef420de33a99cf
#
_cell.length_a   1.000
_cell.length_b   1.000
_cell.length_c   1.000
_cell.angle_alpha   90.00
_cell.angle_beta   90.00
_cell.angle_gamma   90.00
#
_symmetry.space_group_name_H-M   'P 1'
#
loop_
_entity.id
_entity.type
_entity.pdbx_description
1 polymer ?
#
loop_
_entity_poly.entity_id
_entity_poly.type
_entity_poly.pdbx_seq_one_letter_code
_entity_poly.pdbx_strand_id
1 'polypeptide(L)'
;MQNIQEFHLFDNDQNFQKQKQESIDQLIQNPNILKFLSDHSLNREFIEDNWVEFLDYQEDLQICQNCKDLSQCQKVSKGMQQLLCLENEGLKVNLTPCRFGKALLDKQHLLSHITVSNVSDDLLLSDSHSIKDIMNKELAVKINEFLSKPSQKGLYIYGSSGCGKSTLAGFITRSLSRKDYHIGYIHFPTYLMDLKNSFNEYGNDNNIEELRNVDYLIIDDLGGENVTAWSRDEVLAAVLTYRSQNKKVTLFKSYQNLYIKERCP
;
A
#
# COMPACT_ATOMS: atom_id res chain seq x y z
N MET A 1 5.87 30.24 40.99
CA MET A 1 4.63 29.68 41.54
C MET A 1 3.55 30.74 41.36
N GLN A 2 2.91 30.80 40.20
CA GLN A 2 1.75 31.66 39.96
C GLN A 2 0.55 30.75 39.73
N ASN A 3 -0.36 30.92 40.60
CA ASN A 3 -1.72 30.53 40.82
C ASN A 3 -2.48 29.75 39.69
N ILE A 4 -2.76 28.51 40.04
CA ILE A 4 -3.79 27.63 39.43
C ILE A 4 -5.24 28.14 39.76
N GLN A 5 -5.42 29.33 40.29
CA GLN A 5 -6.73 29.87 40.69
C GLN A 5 -7.48 30.63 39.58
N GLU A 6 -6.90 30.83 38.40
CA GLU A 6 -7.57 31.55 37.31
C GLU A 6 -8.48 30.68 36.40
N PHE A 7 -8.47 29.36 36.54
CA PHE A 7 -9.33 28.49 35.72
C PHE A 7 -10.79 28.40 36.22
N HIS A 8 -11.12 28.89 37.39
CA HIS A 8 -12.50 28.91 37.89
C HIS A 8 -13.32 30.12 37.47
N LEU A 9 -12.79 31.04 36.68
CA LEU A 9 -13.49 32.23 36.22
C LEU A 9 -14.58 31.94 35.14
N PHE A 10 -14.53 30.78 34.48
CA PHE A 10 -15.47 30.42 33.44
C PHE A 10 -16.68 29.58 33.89
N ASP A 11 -16.55 28.92 35.05
CA ASP A 11 -17.62 28.04 35.57
C ASP A 11 -18.89 28.78 36.07
N ASN A 12 -18.81 30.08 36.26
CA ASN A 12 -19.94 30.90 36.81
C ASN A 12 -20.60 31.83 35.80
N ASP A 13 -20.22 31.80 34.52
CA ASP A 13 -20.86 32.59 33.50
C ASP A 13 -22.12 31.85 32.97
N GLN A 14 -23.34 32.35 33.32
CA GLN A 14 -24.60 31.79 32.84
C GLN A 14 -24.66 31.68 31.31
N ASN A 15 -23.96 32.53 30.61
CA ASN A 15 -23.92 32.53 29.15
C ASN A 15 -23.04 31.32 28.65
N PHE A 16 -21.94 31.05 29.32
CA PHE A 16 -21.11 29.89 29.00
C PHE A 16 -21.83 28.57 29.25
N GLN A 17 -22.50 28.43 30.38
CA GLN A 17 -23.27 27.22 30.69
C GLN A 17 -24.43 26.99 29.69
N LYS A 18 -25.08 28.06 29.26
CA LYS A 18 -26.12 27.97 28.22
C LYS A 18 -25.52 27.51 26.88
N GLN A 19 -24.40 28.08 26.45
CA GLN A 19 -23.72 27.68 25.21
C GLN A 19 -23.22 26.23 25.28
N LYS A 20 -22.69 25.80 26.42
CA LYS A 20 -22.30 24.41 26.65
C LYS A 20 -23.48 23.46 26.46
N GLN A 21 -24.62 23.74 27.06
CA GLN A 21 -25.83 22.92 26.94
C GLN A 21 -26.34 22.87 25.50
N GLU A 22 -26.39 24.00 24.79
CA GLU A 22 -26.79 24.06 23.40
C GLU A 22 -25.87 23.22 22.50
N SER A 23 -24.53 23.24 22.78
CA SER A 23 -23.56 22.42 22.09
C SER A 23 -23.76 20.93 22.38
N ILE A 24 -23.99 20.53 23.61
CA ILE A 24 -24.30 19.16 24.00
C ILE A 24 -25.56 18.64 23.31
N ASP A 25 -26.60 19.47 23.24
CA ASP A 25 -27.84 19.13 22.55
C ASP A 25 -27.67 18.91 21.05
N GLN A 26 -26.70 19.62 20.43
CA GLN A 26 -26.29 19.38 19.04
C GLN A 26 -25.45 18.09 18.88
N LEU A 27 -24.54 17.83 19.81
CA LEU A 27 -23.73 16.62 19.81
C LEU A 27 -24.58 15.34 19.88
N ILE A 28 -25.63 15.35 20.71
CA ILE A 28 -26.57 14.23 20.86
C ILE A 28 -27.35 13.96 19.57
N GLN A 29 -27.51 14.93 18.68
CA GLN A 29 -28.16 14.73 17.38
C GLN A 29 -27.24 14.10 16.31
N ASN A 30 -25.93 14.02 16.55
CA ASN A 30 -24.99 13.45 15.60
C ASN A 30 -25.11 11.91 15.57
N PRO A 31 -25.42 11.28 14.41
CA PRO A 31 -25.64 9.83 14.32
C PRO A 31 -24.41 9.00 14.76
N ASN A 32 -23.18 9.49 14.52
CA ASN A 32 -21.96 8.79 14.90
C ASN A 32 -21.77 8.80 16.42
N ILE A 33 -22.08 9.93 17.08
CA ILE A 33 -22.00 10.07 18.54
C ILE A 33 -23.10 9.22 19.19
N LEU A 34 -24.33 9.29 18.67
CA LEU A 34 -25.43 8.43 19.15
C LEU A 34 -25.09 6.96 19.07
N LYS A 35 -24.50 6.54 17.95
CA LYS A 35 -24.06 5.15 17.78
C LYS A 35 -23.00 4.79 18.81
N PHE A 36 -21.98 5.62 19.00
CA PHE A 36 -20.93 5.38 19.99
C PHE A 36 -21.50 5.22 21.40
N LEU A 37 -22.42 6.12 21.80
CA LEU A 37 -23.07 6.03 23.11
C LEU A 37 -23.88 4.74 23.27
N SER A 38 -24.64 4.36 22.25
CA SER A 38 -25.45 3.14 22.29
C SER A 38 -24.60 1.87 22.33
N ASP A 39 -23.52 1.82 21.55
CA ASP A 39 -22.61 0.68 21.47
C ASP A 39 -21.90 0.42 22.83
N HIS A 40 -21.70 1.48 23.63
CA HIS A 40 -21.03 1.42 24.92
C HIS A 40 -21.97 1.59 26.13
N SER A 41 -23.30 1.69 25.89
CA SER A 41 -24.30 1.90 26.95
C SER A 41 -24.04 3.15 27.81
N LEU A 42 -23.57 4.24 27.17
CA LEU A 42 -23.25 5.51 27.81
C LEU A 42 -24.45 6.46 27.78
N ASN A 43 -24.52 7.35 28.77
CA ASN A 43 -25.62 8.32 28.93
C ASN A 43 -25.15 9.74 28.55
N ARG A 44 -26.09 10.70 28.70
CA ARG A 44 -25.83 12.13 28.46
C ARG A 44 -24.73 12.71 29.36
N GLU A 45 -24.66 12.29 30.61
CA GLU A 45 -23.65 12.74 31.59
C GLU A 45 -22.22 12.50 31.07
N PHE A 46 -22.00 11.36 30.42
CA PHE A 46 -20.71 11.07 29.79
C PHE A 46 -20.33 12.08 28.70
N ILE A 47 -21.30 12.60 27.94
CA ILE A 47 -21.03 13.68 26.97
C ILE A 47 -20.72 14.99 27.73
N GLU A 48 -21.42 15.29 28.80
CA GLU A 48 -21.21 16.50 29.59
C GLU A 48 -19.80 16.56 30.21
N ASP A 49 -19.28 15.41 30.62
CA ASP A 49 -17.93 15.27 31.16
C ASP A 49 -16.84 15.34 30.11
N ASN A 50 -17.14 14.92 28.86
CA ASN A 50 -16.16 14.83 27.76
C ASN A 50 -16.59 15.71 26.57
N TRP A 51 -17.31 16.81 26.81
CA TRP A 51 -17.97 17.59 25.75
C TRP A 51 -16.96 18.22 24.76
N VAL A 52 -15.75 18.56 25.19
CA VAL A 52 -14.71 19.16 24.38
C VAL A 52 -14.21 18.15 23.33
N GLU A 53 -13.94 16.93 23.76
CA GLU A 53 -13.49 15.83 22.90
C GLU A 53 -14.57 15.47 21.86
N PHE A 54 -15.83 15.49 22.25
CA PHE A 54 -16.95 15.29 21.31
C PHE A 54 -17.12 16.45 20.34
N LEU A 55 -16.86 17.70 20.75
CA LEU A 55 -16.86 18.85 19.83
C LEU A 55 -15.75 18.72 18.79
N ASP A 56 -14.51 18.47 19.25
CA ASP A 56 -13.37 18.28 18.37
C ASP A 56 -13.63 17.15 17.35
N TYR A 57 -14.22 16.04 17.81
CA TYR A 57 -14.63 14.94 16.95
C TYR A 57 -15.69 15.34 15.93
N GLN A 58 -16.68 16.12 16.33
CA GLN A 58 -17.73 16.62 15.43
C GLN A 58 -17.15 17.55 14.36
N GLU A 59 -16.26 18.46 14.74
CA GLU A 59 -15.55 19.35 13.80
C GLU A 59 -14.72 18.54 12.82
N ASP A 60 -14.00 17.53 13.30
CA ASP A 60 -13.22 16.60 12.47
C ASP A 60 -14.08 15.90 11.43
N LEU A 61 -15.28 15.44 11.81
CA LEU A 61 -16.24 14.84 10.90
C LEU A 61 -16.76 15.82 9.86
N GLN A 62 -17.07 17.07 10.24
CA GLN A 62 -17.59 18.10 9.34
C GLN A 62 -16.58 18.43 8.23
N ILE A 63 -15.28 18.55 8.56
CA ILE A 63 -14.20 18.76 7.58
C ILE A 63 -14.17 17.61 6.54
N CYS A 64 -14.46 16.38 6.99
CA CYS A 64 -14.43 15.21 6.13
C CYS A 64 -15.65 15.03 5.22
N GLN A 65 -16.81 15.63 5.54
CA GLN A 65 -18.05 15.40 4.79
C GLN A 65 -17.93 15.74 3.30
N ASN A 66 -17.21 16.81 2.97
CA ASN A 66 -17.05 17.29 1.59
C ASN A 66 -15.69 16.94 0.98
N CYS A 67 -14.88 16.14 1.66
CA CYS A 67 -13.54 15.77 1.19
C CYS A 67 -13.62 14.78 0.02
N LYS A 68 -13.03 15.15 -1.14
CA LYS A 68 -13.00 14.32 -2.35
C LYS A 68 -11.68 13.59 -2.54
N ASP A 69 -10.57 14.17 -2.07
CA ASP A 69 -9.23 13.64 -2.17
C ASP A 69 -8.29 14.27 -1.12
N LEU A 70 -7.05 13.78 -1.03
CA LEU A 70 -6.05 14.28 -0.07
C LEU A 70 -5.56 15.69 -0.38
N SER A 71 -5.62 16.15 -1.63
CA SER A 71 -5.16 17.51 -1.99
C SER A 71 -6.08 18.57 -1.40
N GLN A 72 -7.37 18.24 -1.22
CA GLN A 72 -8.39 19.10 -0.63
C GLN A 72 -8.52 18.94 0.90
N CYS A 73 -7.70 18.10 1.52
CA CYS A 73 -7.77 17.88 2.95
C CYS A 73 -7.31 19.11 3.72
N GLN A 74 -8.22 19.69 4.52
CA GLN A 74 -7.97 20.88 5.34
C GLN A 74 -7.42 20.57 6.72
N LYS A 75 -7.28 19.30 7.09
CA LYS A 75 -6.74 18.89 8.38
C LYS A 75 -5.23 19.07 8.46
N VAL A 76 -4.73 19.34 9.65
CA VAL A 76 -3.30 19.37 9.95
C VAL A 76 -2.66 18.02 9.64
N SER A 77 -3.27 16.93 10.12
CA SER A 77 -2.88 15.56 9.83
C SER A 77 -3.64 15.05 8.61
N LYS A 78 -3.16 15.40 7.40
CA LYS A 78 -3.81 15.02 6.14
C LYS A 78 -3.96 13.50 6.03
N GLY A 79 -5.14 13.06 5.62
CA GLY A 79 -5.43 11.63 5.45
C GLY A 79 -5.76 10.89 6.76
N MET A 80 -5.82 11.60 7.88
CA MET A 80 -6.21 11.03 9.18
C MET A 80 -7.62 11.48 9.57
N GLN A 81 -8.30 10.68 10.37
CA GLN A 81 -9.60 10.99 10.96
C GLN A 81 -9.57 10.58 12.43
N GLN A 82 -10.36 11.27 13.23
CA GLN A 82 -10.55 10.91 14.62
C GLN A 82 -11.48 9.69 14.75
N LEU A 83 -11.19 8.84 15.72
CA LEU A 83 -11.99 7.70 16.13
C LEU A 83 -12.16 7.75 17.64
N LEU A 84 -13.42 7.77 18.10
CA LEU A 84 -13.74 7.67 19.51
C LEU A 84 -13.52 6.23 20.00
N CYS A 85 -12.79 6.08 21.09
CA CYS A 85 -12.53 4.82 21.76
C CYS A 85 -12.82 4.96 23.26
N LEU A 86 -13.25 3.87 23.90
CA LEU A 86 -13.39 3.81 25.35
C LEU A 86 -12.25 2.96 25.90
N GLU A 87 -11.40 3.55 26.73
CA GLU A 87 -10.31 2.84 27.41
C GLU A 87 -10.39 3.11 28.92
N ASN A 88 -10.41 2.07 29.75
CA ASN A 88 -10.48 2.17 31.20
C ASN A 88 -11.59 3.11 31.70
N GLU A 89 -12.78 3.02 31.09
CA GLU A 89 -13.96 3.84 31.37
C GLU A 89 -13.82 5.34 31.01
N GLY A 90 -12.71 5.75 30.38
CA GLY A 90 -12.49 7.12 29.86
C GLY A 90 -12.59 7.21 28.34
N LEU A 91 -13.05 8.38 27.86
CA LEU A 91 -13.04 8.67 26.42
C LEU A 91 -11.62 8.91 25.94
N LYS A 92 -11.25 8.26 24.84
CA LYS A 92 -10.01 8.49 24.12
C LYS A 92 -10.27 8.74 22.67
N VAL A 93 -9.60 9.73 22.12
CA VAL A 93 -9.65 10.06 20.70
C VAL A 93 -8.38 9.59 20.02
N ASN A 94 -8.49 8.59 19.16
CA ASN A 94 -7.38 8.04 18.40
C ASN A 94 -7.41 8.56 16.96
N LEU A 95 -6.24 8.86 16.40
CA LEU A 95 -6.10 9.19 14.98
C LEU A 95 -5.96 7.91 14.16
N THR A 96 -6.85 7.71 13.19
CA THR A 96 -6.83 6.58 12.27
C THR A 96 -6.78 7.08 10.82
N PRO A 97 -6.18 6.32 9.90
CA PRO A 97 -6.21 6.70 8.49
C PRO A 97 -7.66 6.73 7.96
N CYS A 98 -8.05 7.85 7.32
CA CYS A 98 -9.30 7.91 6.57
C CYS A 98 -9.19 7.08 5.27
N ARG A 99 -10.28 6.95 4.50
CA ARG A 99 -10.28 6.19 3.23
C ARG A 99 -9.15 6.58 2.27
N PHE A 100 -8.82 7.86 2.17
CA PHE A 100 -7.75 8.36 1.31
C PHE A 100 -6.37 8.19 1.95
N GLY A 101 -6.27 8.37 3.26
CA GLY A 101 -5.05 8.14 4.03
C GLY A 101 -4.65 6.67 4.01
N LYS A 102 -5.62 5.75 4.11
CA LYS A 102 -5.36 4.32 3.98
C LYS A 102 -4.79 3.98 2.61
N ALA A 103 -5.36 4.51 1.53
CA ALA A 103 -4.84 4.31 0.17
C ALA A 103 -3.41 4.85 0.01
N LEU A 104 -3.09 5.99 0.64
CA LEU A 104 -1.72 6.53 0.65
C LEU A 104 -0.75 5.62 1.41
N LEU A 105 -1.13 5.15 2.59
CA LEU A 105 -0.31 4.23 3.38
C LEU A 105 -0.09 2.90 2.66
N ASP A 106 -1.14 2.34 2.05
CA ASP A 106 -1.04 1.12 1.24
C ASP A 106 -0.08 1.32 0.04
N LYS A 107 -0.11 2.52 -0.58
CA LYS A 107 0.83 2.88 -1.64
C LYS A 107 2.26 2.97 -1.13
N GLN A 108 2.48 3.67 -0.02
CA GLN A 108 3.81 3.82 0.59
C GLN A 108 4.37 2.46 1.02
N HIS A 109 3.55 1.63 1.63
CA HIS A 109 3.92 0.27 2.03
C HIS A 109 4.32 -0.57 0.82
N LEU A 110 3.55 -0.53 -0.28
CA LEU A 110 3.90 -1.22 -1.51
C LEU A 110 5.28 -0.77 -2.03
N LEU A 111 5.47 0.54 -2.17
CA LEU A 111 6.70 1.09 -2.73
C LEU A 111 7.92 0.83 -1.84
N SER A 112 7.76 0.80 -0.52
CA SER A 112 8.87 0.49 0.41
C SER A 112 9.38 -0.95 0.30
N HIS A 113 8.57 -1.88 -0.20
CA HIS A 113 8.93 -3.28 -0.42
C HIS A 113 9.47 -3.55 -1.84
N ILE A 114 9.40 -2.57 -2.73
CA ILE A 114 9.99 -2.68 -4.07
C ILE A 114 11.37 -2.02 -4.01
N THR A 115 12.40 -2.83 -3.81
CA THR A 115 13.77 -2.34 -3.61
C THR A 115 14.48 -2.02 -4.91
N VAL A 116 14.11 -2.70 -6.00
CA VAL A 116 14.65 -2.47 -7.35
C VAL A 116 13.51 -2.37 -8.34
N SER A 117 13.41 -1.24 -9.05
CA SER A 117 12.41 -1.08 -10.10
C SER A 117 12.86 -0.06 -11.15
N ASN A 118 12.62 -0.39 -12.40
CA ASN A 118 12.70 0.54 -13.53
C ASN A 118 11.38 0.59 -14.32
N VAL A 119 10.28 0.21 -13.69
CA VAL A 119 8.92 0.31 -14.24
C VAL A 119 8.17 1.45 -13.57
N SER A 120 7.13 1.97 -14.26
CA SER A 120 6.36 3.09 -13.73
C SER A 120 5.51 2.70 -12.52
N ASP A 121 5.33 3.65 -11.60
CA ASP A 121 4.42 3.50 -10.45
C ASP A 121 3.01 3.14 -10.88
N ASP A 122 2.52 3.66 -12.01
CA ASP A 122 1.18 3.37 -12.52
C ASP A 122 0.97 1.89 -12.80
N LEU A 123 2.00 1.19 -13.30
CA LEU A 123 1.95 -0.26 -13.49
C LEU A 123 1.82 -1.00 -12.15
N LEU A 124 2.57 -0.56 -11.16
CA LEU A 124 2.59 -1.15 -9.83
C LEU A 124 1.31 -0.86 -9.04
N LEU A 125 0.70 0.30 -9.30
CA LEU A 125 -0.49 0.79 -8.59
C LEU A 125 -1.81 0.52 -9.33
N SER A 126 -1.75 -0.02 -10.57
CA SER A 126 -2.94 -0.29 -11.38
C SER A 126 -4.00 -1.10 -10.61
N ASP A 127 -5.25 -0.68 -10.72
CA ASP A 127 -6.35 -1.14 -9.88
C ASP A 127 -6.67 -2.63 -10.02
N SER A 128 -7.13 -3.25 -8.93
CA SER A 128 -7.57 -4.65 -8.91
C SER A 128 -8.85 -4.92 -9.73
N HIS A 129 -9.55 -3.88 -10.19
CA HIS A 129 -10.74 -4.04 -11.01
C HIS A 129 -10.42 -4.66 -12.38
N SER A 130 -9.33 -4.24 -13.01
CA SER A 130 -8.88 -4.77 -14.30
C SER A 130 -8.41 -6.23 -14.25
N ILE A 131 -8.16 -6.77 -13.05
CA ILE A 131 -7.71 -8.16 -12.92
C ILE A 131 -8.86 -9.16 -13.02
N LYS A 132 -10.09 -8.76 -12.67
CA LYS A 132 -11.28 -9.63 -12.78
C LYS A 132 -11.59 -9.99 -14.22
N ASP A 133 -11.32 -9.09 -15.15
CA ASP A 133 -11.56 -9.26 -16.57
C ASP A 133 -10.54 -10.22 -17.22
N ILE A 134 -9.36 -10.34 -16.61
CA ILE A 134 -8.25 -11.17 -17.13
C ILE A 134 -8.25 -12.55 -16.47
N MET A 135 -8.77 -12.66 -15.25
CA MET A 135 -8.61 -13.82 -14.39
C MET A 135 -9.75 -14.83 -14.58
N ASN A 136 -9.52 -15.87 -15.38
CA ASN A 136 -10.40 -17.02 -15.39
C ASN A 136 -10.16 -17.91 -14.13
N LYS A 137 -11.07 -18.88 -13.89
CA LYS A 137 -11.01 -19.74 -12.69
C LYS A 137 -9.69 -20.52 -12.57
N GLU A 138 -9.18 -21.04 -13.67
CA GLU A 138 -7.94 -21.84 -13.69
C GLU A 138 -6.72 -20.99 -13.34
N LEU A 139 -6.62 -19.79 -13.94
CA LEU A 139 -5.55 -18.85 -13.63
C LEU A 139 -5.61 -18.37 -12.17
N ALA A 140 -6.82 -18.09 -11.66
CA ALA A 140 -7.03 -17.69 -10.28
C ALA A 140 -6.54 -18.76 -9.29
N VAL A 141 -6.82 -20.04 -9.55
CA VAL A 141 -6.33 -21.15 -8.71
C VAL A 141 -4.80 -21.19 -8.73
N LYS A 142 -4.17 -21.16 -9.90
CA LYS A 142 -2.70 -21.20 -10.03
C LYS A 142 -2.02 -20.01 -9.32
N ILE A 143 -2.58 -18.81 -9.45
CA ILE A 143 -2.04 -17.60 -8.79
C ILE A 143 -2.25 -17.69 -7.29
N ASN A 144 -3.41 -18.12 -6.81
CA ASN A 144 -3.66 -18.31 -5.38
C ASN A 144 -2.74 -19.38 -4.77
N GLU A 145 -2.49 -20.47 -5.45
CA GLU A 145 -1.53 -21.49 -5.02
C GLU A 145 -0.11 -20.91 -4.93
N PHE A 146 0.32 -20.17 -5.95
CA PHE A 146 1.61 -19.50 -5.96
C PHE A 146 1.75 -18.50 -4.80
N LEU A 147 0.72 -17.69 -4.54
CA LEU A 147 0.73 -16.70 -3.48
C LEU A 147 0.56 -17.29 -2.07
N SER A 148 -0.13 -18.43 -1.93
CA SER A 148 -0.43 -19.04 -0.61
C SER A 148 0.70 -19.87 -0.06
N LYS A 149 1.48 -20.50 -0.92
CA LYS A 149 2.62 -21.33 -0.53
C LYS A 149 3.87 -20.69 -1.09
N PRO A 150 4.84 -20.26 -0.28
CA PRO A 150 6.14 -19.87 -0.78
C PRO A 150 6.76 -21.06 -1.50
N SER A 151 6.41 -21.23 -2.75
CA SER A 151 6.95 -22.27 -3.59
C SER A 151 8.34 -21.82 -4.04
N GLN A 152 9.28 -22.73 -4.06
CA GLN A 152 10.62 -22.49 -4.63
C GLN A 152 10.58 -22.46 -6.18
N LYS A 153 9.38 -22.64 -6.76
CA LYS A 153 9.17 -22.63 -8.20
C LYS A 153 8.82 -21.24 -8.67
N GLY A 154 9.50 -20.77 -9.69
CA GLY A 154 9.17 -19.54 -10.38
C GLY A 154 7.86 -19.65 -11.18
N LEU A 155 7.43 -18.53 -11.72
CA LEU A 155 6.25 -18.42 -12.56
C LEU A 155 6.66 -17.86 -13.94
N TYR A 156 6.15 -18.45 -15.01
CA TYR A 156 6.33 -17.95 -16.36
C TYR A 156 4.99 -17.49 -16.94
N ILE A 157 4.87 -16.17 -17.18
CA ILE A 157 3.66 -15.52 -17.70
C ILE A 157 3.91 -15.18 -19.16
N TYR A 158 3.17 -15.82 -20.08
CA TYR A 158 3.31 -15.57 -21.51
C TYR A 158 1.96 -15.39 -22.19
N GLY A 159 1.96 -14.77 -23.37
CA GLY A 159 0.76 -14.55 -24.18
C GLY A 159 0.90 -13.35 -25.11
N SER A 160 -0.13 -13.11 -25.93
CA SER A 160 -0.16 -12.01 -26.89
C SER A 160 -0.08 -10.63 -26.21
N SER A 161 0.32 -9.62 -26.98
CA SER A 161 0.28 -8.24 -26.48
C SER A 161 -1.15 -7.84 -26.08
N GLY A 162 -1.29 -7.05 -25.02
CA GLY A 162 -2.58 -6.56 -24.53
C GLY A 162 -3.42 -7.56 -23.72
N CYS A 163 -3.03 -8.83 -23.58
CA CYS A 163 -3.81 -9.83 -22.83
C CYS A 163 -3.72 -9.69 -21.28
N GLY A 164 -3.16 -8.61 -20.76
CA GLY A 164 -3.15 -8.32 -19.31
C GLY A 164 -1.98 -8.89 -18.51
N LYS A 165 -0.90 -9.36 -19.15
CA LYS A 165 0.29 -9.89 -18.44
C LYS A 165 0.89 -8.91 -17.44
N SER A 166 1.02 -7.64 -17.81
CA SER A 166 1.57 -6.60 -16.94
C SER A 166 0.66 -6.32 -15.76
N THR A 167 -0.66 -6.29 -15.98
CA THR A 167 -1.66 -6.15 -14.93
C THR A 167 -1.58 -7.31 -13.92
N LEU A 168 -1.41 -8.54 -14.43
CA LEU A 168 -1.23 -9.72 -13.60
C LEU A 168 0.07 -9.67 -12.79
N ALA A 169 1.18 -9.28 -13.42
CA ALA A 169 2.46 -9.11 -12.73
C ALA A 169 2.38 -8.03 -11.63
N GLY A 170 1.75 -6.88 -11.92
CA GLY A 170 1.49 -5.83 -10.92
C GLY A 170 0.62 -6.32 -9.76
N PHE A 171 -0.42 -7.13 -10.03
CA PHE A 171 -1.24 -7.75 -8.98
C PHE A 171 -0.43 -8.70 -8.09
N ILE A 172 0.42 -9.53 -8.68
CA ILE A 172 1.30 -10.44 -7.93
C ILE A 172 2.25 -9.63 -7.06
N THR A 173 2.88 -8.58 -7.61
CA THR A 173 3.76 -7.67 -6.88
C THR A 173 3.07 -7.08 -5.65
N ARG A 174 1.87 -6.50 -5.81
CA ARG A 174 1.09 -5.95 -4.68
C ARG A 174 0.73 -7.02 -3.65
N SER A 175 0.38 -8.22 -4.10
CA SER A 175 0.00 -9.31 -3.21
C SER A 175 1.19 -9.82 -2.39
N LEU A 176 2.38 -9.81 -2.95
CA LEU A 176 3.63 -10.20 -2.28
C LEU A 176 4.09 -9.09 -1.31
N SER A 177 4.02 -7.82 -1.72
CA SER A 177 4.34 -6.68 -0.86
C SER A 177 3.48 -6.67 0.41
N ARG A 178 2.18 -6.97 0.31
CA ARG A 178 1.28 -7.09 1.48
C ARG A 178 1.64 -8.22 2.44
N LYS A 179 2.59 -9.06 2.07
CA LYS A 179 3.16 -10.15 2.89
C LYS A 179 4.59 -9.83 3.31
N ASP A 180 5.00 -8.57 3.20
CA ASP A 180 6.29 -8.03 3.60
C ASP A 180 7.50 -8.64 2.88
N TYR A 181 7.31 -9.19 1.66
CA TYR A 181 8.43 -9.65 0.84
C TYR A 181 9.12 -8.50 0.12
N HIS A 182 10.45 -8.55 0.04
CA HIS A 182 11.24 -7.64 -0.78
C HIS A 182 11.19 -8.08 -2.25
N ILE A 183 10.86 -7.13 -3.13
CA ILE A 183 10.55 -7.41 -4.54
C ILE A 183 11.42 -6.56 -5.45
N GLY A 184 11.99 -7.20 -6.47
CA GLY A 184 12.55 -6.53 -7.65
C GLY A 184 11.57 -6.65 -8.82
N TYR A 185 11.26 -5.55 -9.50
CA TYR A 185 10.49 -5.57 -10.73
C TYR A 185 11.20 -4.79 -11.81
N ILE A 186 11.76 -5.46 -12.79
CA ILE A 186 12.51 -4.84 -13.88
C ILE A 186 11.91 -5.13 -15.24
N HIS A 187 11.89 -4.11 -16.10
CA HIS A 187 11.76 -4.26 -17.54
C HIS A 187 13.16 -4.53 -18.09
N PHE A 188 13.42 -5.76 -18.48
CA PHE A 188 14.77 -6.26 -18.71
C PHE A 188 15.53 -5.52 -19.82
N PRO A 189 14.92 -5.19 -20.99
CA PRO A 189 15.61 -4.41 -22.02
C PRO A 189 16.10 -3.04 -21.50
N THR A 190 15.26 -2.30 -20.78
CA THR A 190 15.62 -0.99 -20.21
C THR A 190 16.69 -1.15 -19.13
N TYR A 191 16.55 -2.14 -18.27
CA TYR A 191 17.52 -2.42 -17.22
C TYR A 191 18.93 -2.66 -17.79
N LEU A 192 19.04 -3.41 -18.90
CA LEU A 192 20.32 -3.63 -19.57
C LEU A 192 20.92 -2.35 -20.16
N MET A 193 20.08 -1.42 -20.64
CA MET A 193 20.55 -0.11 -21.11
C MET A 193 21.09 0.72 -19.95
N ASP A 194 20.36 0.79 -18.85
CA ASP A 194 20.73 1.54 -17.66
C ASP A 194 22.03 0.97 -17.06
N LEU A 195 22.13 -0.35 -17.01
CA LEU A 195 23.31 -1.04 -16.52
C LEU A 195 24.55 -0.73 -17.38
N LYS A 196 24.42 -0.71 -18.73
CA LYS A 196 25.53 -0.34 -19.62
C LYS A 196 25.96 1.10 -19.41
N ASN A 197 25.03 2.02 -19.20
CA ASN A 197 25.31 3.43 -18.96
C ASN A 197 26.06 3.63 -17.63
N SER A 198 25.65 2.91 -16.58
CA SER A 198 26.27 3.01 -15.27
C SER A 198 27.72 2.50 -15.24
N PHE A 199 28.07 1.51 -16.06
CA PHE A 199 29.46 1.06 -16.21
C PHE A 199 30.39 2.13 -16.79
N ASN A 200 29.85 3.05 -17.59
CA ASN A 200 30.61 4.13 -18.19
C ASN A 200 30.85 5.30 -17.22
N GLU A 201 30.02 5.47 -16.19
CA GLU A 201 30.10 6.62 -15.28
C GLU A 201 30.79 6.31 -13.95
N TYR A 202 30.51 5.20 -13.30
CA TYR A 202 31.16 4.76 -12.04
C TYR A 202 30.79 3.29 -11.81
N GLY A 203 31.74 2.37 -11.92
CA GLY A 203 31.54 0.93 -11.77
C GLY A 203 30.72 0.53 -10.53
N ASN A 204 29.41 0.53 -10.65
CA ASN A 204 28.50 0.25 -9.56
C ASN A 204 27.86 -1.15 -9.75
N ASP A 205 28.51 -2.17 -9.19
CA ASP A 205 28.01 -3.55 -9.15
C ASP A 205 26.75 -3.71 -8.26
N ASN A 206 26.33 -2.67 -7.54
CA ASN A 206 25.23 -2.73 -6.58
C ASN A 206 23.89 -3.14 -7.24
N ASN A 207 23.62 -2.72 -8.46
CA ASN A 207 22.35 -3.00 -9.13
C ASN A 207 22.13 -4.51 -9.40
N ILE A 208 23.19 -5.25 -9.75
CA ILE A 208 23.08 -6.71 -9.97
C ILE A 208 22.94 -7.44 -8.64
N GLU A 209 23.64 -6.98 -7.61
CA GLU A 209 23.57 -7.58 -6.28
C GLU A 209 22.16 -7.44 -5.67
N GLU A 210 21.53 -6.31 -5.85
CA GLU A 210 20.14 -6.10 -5.41
C GLU A 210 19.18 -7.09 -6.07
N LEU A 211 19.29 -7.32 -7.40
CA LEU A 211 18.47 -8.33 -8.10
C LEU A 211 18.70 -9.76 -7.57
N ARG A 212 19.90 -10.06 -7.10
CA ARG A 212 20.21 -11.35 -6.49
C ARG A 212 19.52 -11.52 -5.14
N ASN A 213 19.43 -10.43 -4.36
CA ASN A 213 19.08 -10.49 -2.95
C ASN A 213 17.58 -10.34 -2.64
N VAL A 214 16.77 -9.77 -3.52
CA VAL A 214 15.30 -9.69 -3.32
C VAL A 214 14.66 -11.07 -3.18
N ASP A 215 13.58 -11.19 -2.43
CA ASP A 215 12.86 -12.44 -2.24
C ASP A 215 12.21 -12.90 -3.54
N TYR A 216 11.52 -11.98 -4.21
CA TYR A 216 10.88 -12.20 -5.50
C TYR A 216 11.44 -11.24 -6.54
N LEU A 217 11.86 -11.78 -7.67
CA LEU A 217 12.31 -11.01 -8.83
C LEU A 217 11.35 -11.22 -9.99
N ILE A 218 10.81 -10.11 -10.53
CA ILE A 218 9.98 -10.11 -11.72
C ILE A 218 10.79 -9.53 -12.86
N ILE A 219 11.04 -10.36 -13.86
CA ILE A 219 11.75 -9.98 -15.10
C ILE A 219 10.71 -9.84 -16.20
N ASP A 220 10.46 -8.60 -16.60
CA ASP A 220 9.49 -8.24 -17.61
C ASP A 220 10.15 -8.10 -18.97
N ASP A 221 9.42 -8.52 -20.00
CA ASP A 221 9.79 -8.48 -21.43
C ASP A 221 11.07 -9.24 -21.76
N LEU A 222 11.24 -10.41 -21.13
CA LEU A 222 12.34 -11.31 -21.45
C LEU A 222 12.22 -11.78 -22.91
N GLY A 223 13.28 -11.55 -23.69
CA GLY A 223 13.34 -11.82 -25.13
C GLY A 223 12.96 -10.62 -26.01
N GLY A 224 12.64 -9.45 -25.40
CA GLY A 224 12.47 -8.17 -26.09
C GLY A 224 13.78 -7.40 -26.27
N GLU A 225 14.86 -7.85 -25.61
CA GLU A 225 16.18 -7.25 -25.68
C GLU A 225 16.99 -7.77 -26.89
N ASN A 226 18.00 -6.99 -27.32
CA ASN A 226 19.05 -7.50 -28.18
C ASN A 226 19.93 -8.47 -27.41
N VAL A 227 19.71 -9.75 -27.59
CA VAL A 227 20.46 -10.81 -26.89
C VAL A 227 21.93 -10.77 -27.31
N THR A 228 22.81 -10.46 -26.35
CA THR A 228 24.25 -10.52 -26.50
C THR A 228 24.82 -11.54 -25.54
N ALA A 229 26.04 -12.02 -25.79
CA ALA A 229 26.71 -12.91 -24.82
C ALA A 229 26.81 -12.26 -23.44
N TRP A 230 27.07 -10.96 -23.38
CA TRP A 230 27.12 -10.21 -22.14
C TRP A 230 25.77 -10.21 -21.40
N SER A 231 24.68 -9.84 -22.07
CA SER A 231 23.35 -9.78 -21.43
C SER A 231 22.86 -11.16 -20.97
N ARG A 232 23.16 -12.21 -21.74
CA ARG A 232 22.75 -13.58 -21.46
C ARG A 232 23.61 -14.24 -20.39
N ASP A 233 24.93 -14.21 -20.55
CA ASP A 233 25.85 -15.04 -19.78
C ASP A 233 26.38 -14.29 -18.54
N GLU A 234 26.67 -13.00 -18.66
CA GLU A 234 27.25 -12.23 -17.56
C GLU A 234 26.18 -11.59 -16.65
N VAL A 235 25.03 -11.18 -17.20
CA VAL A 235 23.99 -10.55 -16.41
C VAL A 235 22.90 -11.57 -16.01
N LEU A 236 22.15 -12.08 -16.99
CA LEU A 236 20.98 -12.91 -16.70
C LEU A 236 21.37 -14.25 -16.05
N ALA A 237 22.32 -14.97 -16.63
CA ALA A 237 22.75 -16.26 -16.08
C ALA A 237 23.36 -16.12 -14.68
N ALA A 238 24.14 -15.07 -14.42
CA ALA A 238 24.72 -14.82 -13.10
C ALA A 238 23.64 -14.56 -12.04
N VAL A 239 22.61 -13.75 -12.36
CA VAL A 239 21.49 -13.48 -11.45
C VAL A 239 20.69 -14.76 -11.22
N LEU A 240 20.30 -15.47 -12.27
CA LEU A 240 19.46 -16.66 -12.16
C LEU A 240 20.14 -17.81 -11.45
N THR A 241 21.45 -18.03 -11.69
CA THR A 241 22.24 -19.07 -11.01
C THR A 241 22.29 -18.79 -9.51
N TYR A 242 22.64 -17.58 -9.10
CA TYR A 242 22.66 -17.19 -7.70
C TYR A 242 21.29 -17.40 -7.03
N ARG A 243 20.21 -16.91 -7.66
CA ARG A 243 18.84 -17.02 -7.13
C ARG A 243 18.38 -18.47 -7.01
N SER A 244 18.70 -19.30 -8.00
CA SER A 244 18.38 -20.73 -7.97
C SER A 244 19.10 -21.46 -6.84
N GLN A 245 20.40 -21.20 -6.67
CA GLN A 245 21.20 -21.79 -5.58
C GLN A 245 20.69 -21.37 -4.19
N ASN A 246 20.20 -20.13 -4.06
CA ASN A 246 19.66 -19.59 -2.80
C ASN A 246 18.14 -19.77 -2.67
N LYS A 247 17.51 -20.59 -3.53
CA LYS A 247 16.07 -20.91 -3.50
C LYS A 247 15.16 -19.66 -3.57
N LYS A 248 15.62 -18.59 -4.21
CA LYS A 248 14.89 -17.35 -4.41
C LYS A 248 14.00 -17.45 -5.64
N VAL A 249 12.79 -16.89 -5.55
CA VAL A 249 11.77 -17.05 -6.57
C VAL A 249 11.95 -16.01 -7.69
N THR A 250 11.92 -16.45 -8.95
CA THR A 250 11.94 -15.56 -10.11
C THR A 250 10.69 -15.77 -10.97
N LEU A 251 10.04 -14.67 -11.32
CA LEU A 251 8.93 -14.62 -12.25
C LEU A 251 9.41 -14.04 -13.58
N PHE A 252 8.97 -14.65 -14.67
CA PHE A 252 9.27 -14.16 -16.01
C PHE A 252 7.98 -13.76 -16.70
N LYS A 253 8.02 -12.62 -17.38
CA LYS A 253 6.98 -12.18 -18.30
C LYS A 253 7.55 -12.04 -19.70
N SER A 254 6.89 -12.60 -20.70
CA SER A 254 7.34 -12.57 -22.09
C SER A 254 6.17 -12.55 -23.07
N TYR A 255 6.42 -12.09 -24.28
CA TYR A 255 5.51 -12.26 -25.41
C TYR A 255 5.64 -13.65 -26.05
N GLN A 256 6.78 -14.32 -25.88
CA GLN A 256 7.08 -15.59 -26.50
C GLN A 256 6.66 -16.75 -25.60
N ASN A 257 6.09 -17.77 -26.19
CA ASN A 257 5.96 -19.06 -25.55
C ASN A 257 7.32 -19.77 -25.62
N LEU A 258 8.07 -19.69 -24.52
CA LEU A 258 9.37 -20.39 -24.37
C LEU A 258 9.21 -21.91 -24.16
N TYR A 259 8.04 -22.49 -24.35
CA TYR A 259 7.93 -23.91 -24.59
C TYR A 259 8.69 -24.20 -25.91
N ILE A 260 9.97 -24.34 -25.79
CA ILE A 260 10.80 -24.96 -26.80
C ILE A 260 10.13 -26.30 -27.07
N LYS A 261 9.61 -26.47 -28.29
CA LYS A 261 9.43 -27.81 -28.84
C LYS A 261 10.77 -28.48 -28.68
N GLU A 262 10.87 -29.44 -27.76
CA GLU A 262 11.94 -30.41 -27.79
C GLU A 262 11.95 -31.02 -29.15
N ARG A 263 12.76 -30.50 -30.05
CA ARG A 263 13.36 -31.24 -31.11
C ARG A 263 14.66 -31.78 -30.53
N CYS A 264 14.54 -32.84 -29.76
CA CYS A 264 15.62 -33.81 -29.73
C CYS A 264 15.74 -34.43 -31.14
N PRO A 265 16.96 -34.52 -31.66
CA PRO A 265 17.20 -35.16 -32.93
C PRO A 265 16.86 -36.64 -32.92
#